data_55a8904b48353e8ad017c31965971d8a
#
_entry.id   55a8904b48353e8ad017c31965971d8a
#
_cell.length_a   1.000
_cell.length_b   1.000
_cell.length_c   1.000
_cell.angle_alpha   90.00
_cell.angle_beta   90.00
_cell.angle_gamma   90.00
#
_symmetry.space_group_name_H-M   'P 1'
#
loop_
_entity.id
_entity.type
_entity.pdbx_description
1 polymer ?
#
loop_
_entity_poly.entity_id
_entity_poly.type
_entity_poly.pdbx_seq_one_letter_code
_entity_poly.pdbx_strand_id
1 'polypeptide(L)'
;MILHLGQRLSSRLRVQLKAKASGKDRKVGDMSAQDNLTLGSSMHPWASFGAQRIRFGVVATTQSWPEMRDLAQMAEGLGFDSFWRVDHPMVGHDGWTTLAALATVTRTIRLGTHVSCVAYRPPVLLARMAADIDAISNGRLVLGLGSGDMPREFQQMGLAYPPIQERQAALEEAIRIIRPLLRGETVTFAGTHHRADGAVLRPPPVQQPYIPLLIGGGGERTTLRYVAESADMSSMAAASWAGGAYTPADVGHKFQVLQRRCEEAGRPYGSILRATLFGPLILAESPAGVQAKLDRYPKALLAFLEQTVLATTPGEAIKRMQALVDVGFQYFLCGIAGNDGETLTLLAQQVIPAIVA
;
A
#
# COMPACT_ATOMS: atom_id res chain seq x y z
N MET A 1 3.41 -33.60 25.67
CA MET A 1 4.76 -34.16 25.60
C MET A 1 5.74 -33.04 25.26
N ILE A 2 5.82 -32.02 26.11
CA ILE A 2 6.81 -30.92 26.07
C ILE A 2 7.18 -30.61 27.52
N LEU A 3 7.99 -31.46 28.11
CA LEU A 3 8.64 -31.27 29.43
C LEU A 3 9.81 -32.23 29.44
N HIS A 4 10.99 -31.78 28.99
CA HIS A 4 12.35 -32.25 29.36
C HIS A 4 13.38 -31.82 28.30
N LEU A 5 13.71 -30.53 28.28
CA LEU A 5 14.92 -30.01 27.64
C LEU A 5 15.44 -28.79 28.46
N GLY A 6 15.74 -29.04 29.69
CA GLY A 6 16.24 -28.02 30.59
C GLY A 6 17.31 -28.55 31.53
N GLN A 7 18.40 -29.07 31.02
CA GLN A 7 19.64 -29.29 31.82
C GLN A 7 20.80 -29.64 30.90
N ARG A 8 21.57 -28.64 30.48
CA ARG A 8 23.03 -28.61 30.22
C ARG A 8 23.39 -27.35 29.45
N LEU A 9 23.37 -26.22 30.09
CA LEU A 9 24.11 -25.05 29.64
C LEU A 9 25.41 -24.99 30.48
N SER A 10 26.55 -25.01 29.80
CA SER A 10 27.87 -25.03 30.40
C SER A 10 28.13 -23.75 31.22
N SER A 11 28.96 -23.88 32.23
CA SER A 11 29.35 -22.85 33.21
C SER A 11 29.92 -21.57 32.59
N ARG A 12 30.32 -21.56 31.34
CA ARG A 12 30.81 -20.36 30.62
C ARG A 12 29.71 -19.36 30.18
N LEU A 13 28.47 -19.82 29.95
CA LEU A 13 27.37 -18.92 29.62
C LEU A 13 26.79 -18.18 30.82
N ARG A 14 26.95 -18.71 32.05
CA ARG A 14 26.46 -18.05 33.26
C ARG A 14 27.31 -16.85 33.73
N VAL A 15 28.55 -16.74 33.28
CA VAL A 15 29.44 -15.63 33.63
C VAL A 15 29.19 -14.41 32.75
N GLN A 16 28.78 -14.60 31.49
CA GLN A 16 28.50 -13.47 30.59
C GLN A 16 27.16 -12.79 30.83
N LEU A 17 26.19 -13.48 31.44
CA LEU A 17 24.87 -12.89 31.75
C LEU A 17 24.86 -12.09 33.08
N LYS A 18 25.83 -12.27 33.95
CA LYS A 18 25.96 -11.47 35.20
C LYS A 18 26.72 -10.15 35.07
N ALA A 19 27.45 -9.95 33.98
CA ALA A 19 28.24 -8.73 33.74
C ALA A 19 27.46 -7.59 33.06
N LYS A 20 26.19 -7.78 32.65
CA LYS A 20 25.33 -6.76 31.99
C LYS A 20 24.21 -6.20 32.89
N ALA A 21 24.15 -6.58 34.16
CA ALA A 21 23.08 -6.18 35.09
C ALA A 21 23.48 -5.05 36.07
N SER A 22 24.53 -4.28 35.76
CA SER A 22 24.89 -3.12 36.59
C SER A 22 25.24 -1.93 35.70
N GLY A 23 24.27 -1.14 35.39
CA GLY A 23 24.52 0.08 34.58
C GLY A 23 23.29 0.93 34.36
N LYS A 24 22.91 1.71 35.36
CA LYS A 24 22.18 2.98 35.32
C LYS A 24 20.76 3.00 34.72
N ASP A 25 19.81 3.12 35.65
CA ASP A 25 18.48 3.67 35.43
C ASP A 25 18.55 4.97 34.61
N ARG A 26 18.20 4.91 33.33
CA ARG A 26 17.72 6.07 32.58
C ARG A 26 16.20 6.14 32.80
N LYS A 27 15.76 7.18 33.52
CA LYS A 27 14.36 7.56 33.62
C LYS A 27 13.76 7.53 32.23
N VAL A 28 12.73 6.70 32.06
CA VAL A 28 11.82 6.73 30.92
C VAL A 28 11.11 8.07 31.01
N GLY A 29 11.50 9.03 30.18
CA GLY A 29 10.80 10.30 30.05
C GLY A 29 9.45 10.02 29.43
N ASP A 30 8.41 10.51 30.07
CA ASP A 30 7.04 10.60 29.58
C ASP A 30 7.07 11.37 28.25
N MET A 31 6.97 10.67 27.11
CA MET A 31 6.88 11.31 25.81
C MET A 31 5.50 11.94 25.69
N SER A 32 5.45 13.25 25.84
CA SER A 32 4.25 14.05 25.58
C SER A 32 3.79 13.87 24.13
N ALA A 33 2.49 13.96 23.89
CA ALA A 33 1.83 13.78 22.60
C ALA A 33 2.30 14.74 21.47
N GLN A 34 3.39 15.48 21.68
CA GLN A 34 3.96 16.47 20.78
C GLN A 34 5.39 16.16 20.29
N ASP A 35 5.95 15.00 20.66
CA ASP A 35 7.28 14.64 20.13
C ASP A 35 7.17 14.35 18.64
N ASN A 36 7.56 15.36 17.92
CA ASN A 36 7.68 15.52 16.49
C ASN A 36 8.03 14.21 15.76
N LEU A 37 7.16 13.85 14.82
CA LEU A 37 7.48 13.07 13.62
C LEU A 37 8.52 13.82 12.75
N THR A 38 9.67 14.17 13.30
CA THR A 38 10.81 14.61 12.49
C THR A 38 11.28 13.40 11.69
N LEU A 39 10.67 13.25 10.52
CA LEU A 39 11.19 12.43 9.45
C LEU A 39 12.61 12.85 9.18
N GLY A 40 13.59 12.03 9.55
CA GLY A 40 14.92 12.17 8.98
C GLY A 40 14.77 12.36 7.46
N SER A 41 15.42 13.36 6.92
CA SER A 41 15.24 13.90 5.57
C SER A 41 15.60 12.97 4.41
N SER A 42 15.72 11.66 4.61
CA SER A 42 16.04 10.71 3.55
C SER A 42 14.76 10.09 2.97
N MET A 43 14.49 10.44 1.71
CA MET A 43 13.51 9.74 0.86
C MET A 43 13.80 8.25 0.84
N HIS A 44 12.74 7.41 0.86
CA HIS A 44 12.91 5.98 0.60
C HIS A 44 13.50 5.79 -0.82
N PRO A 45 14.56 4.97 -1.02
CA PRO A 45 15.22 4.80 -2.32
C PRO A 45 14.24 4.48 -3.46
N TRP A 46 13.24 3.64 -3.19
CA TRP A 46 12.21 3.33 -4.18
C TRP A 46 11.36 4.54 -4.57
N ALA A 47 10.98 5.41 -3.64
CA ALA A 47 10.21 6.62 -3.94
C ALA A 47 11.06 7.67 -4.65
N SER A 48 12.34 7.81 -4.27
CA SER A 48 13.28 8.76 -4.89
C SER A 48 13.58 8.40 -6.34
N PHE A 49 13.71 7.12 -6.63
CA PHE A 49 13.93 6.62 -7.99
C PHE A 49 12.71 6.87 -8.89
N GLY A 50 11.51 6.96 -8.31
CA GLY A 50 10.25 7.18 -9.01
C GLY A 50 9.99 8.60 -9.49
N ALA A 51 10.63 9.60 -8.92
CA ALA A 51 10.40 10.99 -9.29
C ALA A 51 10.81 11.31 -10.76
N GLN A 52 11.60 10.45 -11.37
CA GLN A 52 12.16 10.63 -12.72
C GLN A 52 11.55 9.70 -13.78
N ARG A 53 10.60 8.81 -13.41
CA ARG A 53 10.07 7.79 -14.31
C ARG A 53 8.61 7.47 -14.02
N ILE A 54 7.79 7.42 -15.07
CA ILE A 54 6.42 6.92 -14.95
C ILE A 54 6.45 5.41 -14.75
N ARG A 55 5.66 4.90 -13.82
CA ARG A 55 5.60 3.49 -13.44
C ARG A 55 4.21 2.91 -13.50
N PHE A 56 4.15 1.61 -13.68
CA PHE A 56 2.91 0.86 -13.78
C PHE A 56 2.92 -0.34 -12.84
N GLY A 57 1.84 -0.49 -12.08
CA GLY A 57 1.59 -1.64 -11.24
C GLY A 57 0.26 -2.30 -11.61
N VAL A 58 0.16 -3.59 -11.36
CA VAL A 58 -1.04 -4.39 -11.58
C VAL A 58 -1.79 -4.57 -10.27
N VAL A 59 -3.09 -4.27 -10.23
CA VAL A 59 -3.98 -4.59 -9.11
C VAL A 59 -4.86 -5.76 -9.54
N ALA A 60 -4.65 -6.94 -8.97
CA ALA A 60 -5.37 -8.12 -9.36
C ALA A 60 -6.63 -8.34 -8.52
N THR A 61 -7.75 -8.60 -9.20
CA THR A 61 -9.05 -8.89 -8.59
C THR A 61 -9.56 -10.31 -8.87
N THR A 62 -8.75 -11.15 -9.53
CA THR A 62 -9.12 -12.57 -9.75
C THR A 62 -9.27 -13.32 -8.42
N GLN A 63 -10.19 -14.29 -8.41
CA GLN A 63 -10.50 -15.14 -7.26
C GLN A 63 -9.91 -16.56 -7.38
N SER A 64 -9.19 -16.84 -8.48
CA SER A 64 -8.52 -18.12 -8.71
C SER A 64 -7.03 -17.97 -8.38
N TRP A 65 -6.50 -18.82 -7.49
CA TRP A 65 -5.08 -18.83 -7.19
C TRP A 65 -4.18 -19.13 -8.42
N PRO A 66 -4.48 -20.12 -9.26
CA PRO A 66 -3.69 -20.33 -10.48
C PRO A 66 -3.64 -19.11 -11.38
N GLU A 67 -4.80 -18.47 -11.63
CA GLU A 67 -4.86 -17.24 -12.44
C GLU A 67 -4.09 -16.09 -11.81
N MET A 68 -4.17 -15.94 -10.48
CA MET A 68 -3.45 -14.92 -9.73
C MET A 68 -1.94 -15.08 -9.88
N ARG A 69 -1.44 -16.30 -9.70
CA ARG A 69 -0.03 -16.65 -9.87
C ARG A 69 0.43 -16.35 -11.30
N ASP A 70 -0.32 -16.83 -12.27
CA ASP A 70 0.04 -16.72 -13.69
C ASP A 70 0.03 -15.24 -14.13
N LEU A 71 -0.95 -14.46 -13.67
CA LEU A 71 -1.02 -13.01 -13.92
C LEU A 71 0.17 -12.26 -13.27
N ALA A 72 0.55 -12.63 -12.06
CA ALA A 72 1.70 -12.00 -11.38
C ALA A 72 3.03 -12.31 -12.09
N GLN A 73 3.22 -13.56 -12.50
CA GLN A 73 4.41 -13.97 -13.25
C GLN A 73 4.44 -13.33 -14.66
N MET A 74 3.29 -13.20 -15.31
CA MET A 74 3.18 -12.49 -16.58
C MET A 74 3.51 -11.00 -16.39
N ALA A 75 2.98 -10.33 -15.37
CA ALA A 75 3.29 -8.94 -15.06
C ALA A 75 4.78 -8.74 -14.78
N GLU A 76 5.39 -9.64 -14.02
CA GLU A 76 6.84 -9.64 -13.78
C GLU A 76 7.64 -9.79 -15.07
N GLY A 77 7.28 -10.75 -15.93
CA GLY A 77 7.93 -10.98 -17.22
C GLY A 77 7.77 -9.83 -18.22
N LEU A 78 6.70 -9.07 -18.13
CA LEU A 78 6.44 -7.87 -18.93
C LEU A 78 7.07 -6.60 -18.34
N GLY A 79 7.73 -6.66 -17.18
CA GLY A 79 8.46 -5.55 -16.59
C GLY A 79 7.62 -4.55 -15.81
N PHE A 80 6.43 -4.92 -15.35
CA PHE A 80 5.67 -4.08 -14.41
C PHE A 80 6.42 -3.88 -13.10
N ASP A 81 6.30 -2.68 -12.51
CA ASP A 81 7.00 -2.31 -11.27
C ASP A 81 6.46 -3.08 -10.06
N SER A 82 5.15 -3.33 -10.02
CA SER A 82 4.52 -3.92 -8.84
C SER A 82 3.24 -4.69 -9.13
N PHE A 83 2.90 -5.56 -8.18
CA PHE A 83 1.66 -6.32 -8.16
C PHE A 83 0.95 -6.15 -6.81
N TRP A 84 -0.32 -5.75 -6.84
CA TRP A 84 -1.07 -5.32 -5.67
C TRP A 84 -2.29 -6.19 -5.41
N ARG A 85 -2.59 -6.37 -4.13
CA ARG A 85 -3.81 -7.01 -3.67
C ARG A 85 -4.68 -6.06 -2.87
N VAL A 86 -5.97 -6.11 -3.13
CA VAL A 86 -6.98 -5.48 -2.27
C VAL A 86 -7.13 -6.25 -0.97
N ASP A 87 -7.51 -5.59 0.12
CA ASP A 87 -7.77 -6.21 1.42
C ASP A 87 -9.29 -6.28 1.67
N HIS A 88 -9.96 -7.06 0.81
CA HIS A 88 -11.39 -7.33 0.85
C HIS A 88 -11.65 -8.82 1.09
N PRO A 89 -11.53 -9.32 2.36
CA PRO A 89 -11.55 -10.74 2.67
C PRO A 89 -12.91 -11.41 2.41
N MET A 90 -14.00 -10.62 2.30
CA MET A 90 -15.34 -11.16 1.99
C MET A 90 -15.65 -11.14 0.48
N VAL A 91 -14.77 -10.60 -0.34
CA VAL A 91 -14.95 -10.54 -1.81
C VAL A 91 -14.09 -11.58 -2.54
N GLY A 92 -12.99 -12.03 -1.93
CA GLY A 92 -12.08 -13.00 -2.55
C GLY A 92 -11.08 -13.58 -1.56
N HIS A 93 -9.98 -14.13 -2.06
CA HIS A 93 -8.90 -14.58 -1.20
C HIS A 93 -8.32 -13.44 -0.36
N ASP A 94 -7.98 -13.74 0.90
CA ASP A 94 -7.29 -12.80 1.78
C ASP A 94 -6.04 -12.24 1.11
N GLY A 95 -5.93 -10.92 1.10
CA GLY A 95 -4.86 -10.22 0.39
C GLY A 95 -3.47 -10.55 0.94
N TRP A 96 -3.35 -10.70 2.26
CA TRP A 96 -2.07 -10.95 2.93
C TRP A 96 -1.57 -12.36 2.72
N THR A 97 -2.45 -13.36 2.84
CA THR A 97 -2.14 -14.76 2.52
C THR A 97 -1.73 -14.91 1.05
N THR A 98 -2.43 -14.21 0.16
CA THR A 98 -2.11 -14.20 -1.27
C THR A 98 -0.75 -13.58 -1.54
N LEU A 99 -0.43 -12.43 -0.92
CA LEU A 99 0.87 -11.77 -1.08
C LEU A 99 2.02 -12.63 -0.57
N ALA A 100 1.85 -13.34 0.55
CA ALA A 100 2.85 -14.28 1.05
C ALA A 100 3.13 -15.40 0.03
N ALA A 101 2.08 -15.98 -0.58
CA ALA A 101 2.22 -16.98 -1.63
C ALA A 101 2.90 -16.41 -2.90
N LEU A 102 2.50 -15.21 -3.33
CA LEU A 102 3.10 -14.52 -4.49
C LEU A 102 4.59 -14.20 -4.26
N ALA A 103 4.99 -13.88 -3.03
CA ALA A 103 6.38 -13.63 -2.69
C ALA A 103 7.31 -14.81 -2.99
N THR A 104 6.78 -16.04 -2.95
CA THR A 104 7.54 -17.27 -3.22
C THR A 104 7.63 -17.63 -4.70
N VAL A 105 6.69 -17.14 -5.53
CA VAL A 105 6.60 -17.50 -6.96
C VAL A 105 7.01 -16.37 -7.92
N THR A 106 7.36 -15.21 -7.37
CA THR A 106 7.90 -14.04 -8.09
C THR A 106 9.28 -13.69 -7.55
N ARG A 107 10.09 -12.93 -8.31
CA ARG A 107 11.50 -12.66 -7.97
C ARG A 107 11.87 -11.19 -7.91
N THR A 108 11.30 -10.35 -8.76
CA THR A 108 11.71 -8.96 -8.97
C THR A 108 10.56 -7.98 -8.76
N ILE A 109 9.34 -8.34 -9.16
CA ILE A 109 8.18 -7.48 -9.06
C ILE A 109 7.87 -7.16 -7.59
N ARG A 110 7.62 -5.89 -7.27
CA ARG A 110 7.20 -5.50 -5.93
C ARG A 110 5.80 -6.01 -5.63
N LEU A 111 5.55 -6.25 -4.37
CA LEU A 111 4.26 -6.73 -3.87
C LEU A 111 3.67 -5.68 -2.94
N GLY A 112 2.36 -5.46 -3.01
CA GLY A 112 1.75 -4.46 -2.13
C GLY A 112 0.29 -4.71 -1.83
N THR A 113 -0.20 -4.07 -0.77
CA THR A 113 -1.63 -3.97 -0.45
C THR A 113 -2.17 -2.65 -0.98
N HIS A 114 -3.33 -2.68 -1.66
CA HIS A 114 -3.98 -1.46 -2.16
C HIS A 114 -5.49 -1.47 -1.81
N VAL A 115 -5.78 -1.11 -0.59
CA VAL A 115 -4.97 -0.85 0.59
C VAL A 115 -5.45 -1.72 1.75
N SER A 116 -4.58 -2.01 2.73
CA SER A 116 -5.00 -2.70 3.95
C SER A 116 -5.88 -1.79 4.81
N CYS A 117 -7.03 -2.31 5.22
CA CYS A 117 -7.90 -1.66 6.18
C CYS A 117 -7.35 -1.83 7.61
N VAL A 118 -7.00 -0.73 8.25
CA VAL A 118 -6.41 -0.74 9.60
C VAL A 118 -7.37 -1.23 10.69
N ALA A 119 -8.67 -1.28 10.38
CA ALA A 119 -9.68 -1.80 11.32
C ALA A 119 -9.76 -3.33 11.36
N TYR A 120 -9.22 -4.02 10.36
CA TYR A 120 -9.32 -5.48 10.28
C TYR A 120 -8.27 -6.22 11.13
N ARG A 121 -7.16 -5.55 11.48
CA ARG A 121 -6.05 -6.16 12.22
C ARG A 121 -5.40 -5.16 13.17
N PRO A 122 -4.97 -5.57 14.38
CA PRO A 122 -4.17 -4.72 15.26
C PRO A 122 -2.93 -4.19 14.53
N PRO A 123 -2.57 -2.89 14.66
CA PRO A 123 -1.45 -2.29 13.94
C PRO A 123 -0.11 -3.00 14.13
N VAL A 124 0.17 -3.51 15.34
CA VAL A 124 1.40 -4.28 15.62
C VAL A 124 1.43 -5.59 14.82
N LEU A 125 0.29 -6.28 14.73
CA LEU A 125 0.17 -7.50 13.92
C LEU A 125 0.31 -7.18 12.43
N LEU A 126 -0.31 -6.10 11.97
CA LEU A 126 -0.20 -5.66 10.58
C LEU A 126 1.25 -5.34 10.20
N ALA A 127 1.99 -4.64 11.07
CA ALA A 127 3.42 -4.39 10.90
C ALA A 127 4.25 -5.69 10.88
N ARG A 128 3.90 -6.68 11.72
CA ARG A 128 4.55 -8.01 11.73
C ARG A 128 4.34 -8.73 10.42
N MET A 129 3.08 -8.81 9.94
CA MET A 129 2.75 -9.43 8.66
C MET A 129 3.50 -8.77 7.50
N ALA A 130 3.60 -7.43 7.53
CA ALA A 130 4.38 -6.69 6.54
C ALA A 130 5.86 -7.06 6.56
N ALA A 131 6.47 -7.12 7.73
CA ALA A 131 7.88 -7.50 7.86
C ALA A 131 8.14 -8.97 7.46
N ASP A 132 7.18 -9.87 7.68
CA ASP A 132 7.31 -11.27 7.26
C ASP A 132 7.27 -11.40 5.73
N ILE A 133 6.31 -10.74 5.06
CA ILE A 133 6.26 -10.74 3.59
C ILE A 133 7.47 -10.02 3.00
N ASP A 134 7.94 -8.96 3.63
CA ASP A 134 9.16 -8.27 3.24
C ASP A 134 10.37 -9.21 3.24
N ALA A 135 10.53 -9.99 4.31
CA ALA A 135 11.58 -10.99 4.42
C ALA A 135 11.44 -12.11 3.39
N ILE A 136 10.23 -12.69 3.23
CA ILE A 136 9.96 -13.76 2.25
C ILE A 136 10.22 -13.29 0.83
N SER A 137 9.85 -12.05 0.52
CA SER A 137 10.02 -11.45 -0.81
C SER A 137 11.42 -10.87 -1.05
N ASN A 138 12.32 -10.92 -0.08
CA ASN A 138 13.65 -10.29 -0.14
C ASN A 138 13.57 -8.78 -0.41
N GLY A 139 12.78 -8.07 0.39
CA GLY A 139 12.73 -6.61 0.39
C GLY A 139 11.87 -6.01 -0.75
N ARG A 140 10.78 -6.66 -1.16
CA ARG A 140 9.93 -6.19 -2.25
C ARG A 140 8.56 -5.66 -1.81
N LEU A 141 8.24 -5.68 -0.52
CA LEU A 141 6.93 -5.22 -0.06
C LEU A 141 6.78 -3.70 -0.11
N VAL A 142 5.57 -3.24 -0.44
CA VAL A 142 5.07 -1.87 -0.20
C VAL A 142 3.78 -2.00 0.60
N LEU A 143 3.71 -1.34 1.75
CA LEU A 143 2.55 -1.41 2.62
C LEU A 143 1.57 -0.28 2.31
N GLY A 144 0.42 -0.62 1.73
CA GLY A 144 -0.67 0.34 1.55
C GLY A 144 -1.63 0.30 2.73
N LEU A 145 -2.00 1.47 3.25
CA LEU A 145 -2.91 1.64 4.38
C LEU A 145 -4.11 2.51 4.02
N GLY A 146 -5.28 2.17 4.57
CA GLY A 146 -6.51 2.91 4.43
C GLY A 146 -7.44 2.72 5.62
N SER A 147 -8.47 3.57 5.71
CA SER A 147 -9.44 3.58 6.82
C SER A 147 -10.62 2.62 6.64
N GLY A 148 -10.71 1.92 5.50
CA GLY A 148 -11.84 1.06 5.13
C GLY A 148 -13.04 1.84 4.56
N ASP A 149 -13.74 1.24 3.60
CA ASP A 149 -14.79 1.87 2.80
C ASP A 149 -16.01 0.97 2.54
N MET A 150 -15.98 -0.32 2.93
CA MET A 150 -17.04 -1.28 2.66
C MET A 150 -17.85 -1.68 3.92
N PRO A 151 -18.94 -0.98 4.27
CA PRO A 151 -19.75 -1.26 5.46
C PRO A 151 -20.20 -2.71 5.58
N ARG A 152 -20.52 -3.35 4.43
CA ARG A 152 -21.00 -4.74 4.40
C ARG A 152 -19.92 -5.72 4.87
N GLU A 153 -18.65 -5.50 4.53
CA GLU A 153 -17.55 -6.37 5.00
C GLU A 153 -17.37 -6.27 6.50
N PHE A 154 -17.39 -5.03 7.06
CA PHE A 154 -17.36 -4.83 8.50
C PHE A 154 -18.47 -5.63 9.19
N GLN A 155 -19.70 -5.53 8.69
CA GLN A 155 -20.84 -6.27 9.22
C GLN A 155 -20.63 -7.79 9.14
N GLN A 156 -20.16 -8.30 8.00
CA GLN A 156 -19.91 -9.74 7.80
C GLN A 156 -18.83 -10.29 8.72
N MET A 157 -17.85 -9.50 9.07
CA MET A 157 -16.77 -9.84 10.00
C MET A 157 -17.14 -9.58 11.48
N GLY A 158 -18.34 -9.09 11.76
CA GLY A 158 -18.74 -8.72 13.13
C GLY A 158 -18.03 -7.48 13.68
N LEU A 159 -17.50 -6.63 12.81
CA LEU A 159 -16.81 -5.40 13.17
C LEU A 159 -17.77 -4.20 13.13
N ALA A 160 -17.57 -3.23 14.03
CA ALA A 160 -18.27 -1.95 13.95
C ALA A 160 -17.76 -1.15 12.73
N TYR A 161 -18.67 -0.44 12.06
CA TYR A 161 -18.35 0.53 11.02
C TYR A 161 -18.59 1.94 11.53
N PRO A 162 -17.62 2.56 12.21
CA PRO A 162 -17.78 3.89 12.78
C PRO A 162 -17.83 4.99 11.71
N PRO A 163 -18.24 6.20 12.06
CA PRO A 163 -18.17 7.36 11.18
C PRO A 163 -16.77 7.57 10.60
N ILE A 164 -16.69 8.21 9.43
CA ILE A 164 -15.41 8.39 8.73
C ILE A 164 -14.36 9.11 9.58
N GLN A 165 -14.76 10.04 10.43
CA GLN A 165 -13.86 10.78 11.32
C GLN A 165 -13.14 9.85 12.30
N GLU A 166 -13.86 8.90 12.88
CA GLU A 166 -13.30 7.92 13.80
C GLU A 166 -12.37 6.93 13.06
N ARG A 167 -12.79 6.46 11.87
CA ARG A 167 -11.96 5.59 11.04
C ARG A 167 -10.67 6.27 10.57
N GLN A 168 -10.73 7.57 10.28
CA GLN A 168 -9.54 8.37 9.96
C GLN A 168 -8.63 8.57 11.18
N ALA A 169 -9.19 8.78 12.37
CA ALA A 169 -8.40 8.86 13.61
C ALA A 169 -7.72 7.52 13.91
N ALA A 170 -8.42 6.40 13.72
CA ALA A 170 -7.83 5.06 13.85
C ALA A 170 -6.69 4.83 12.85
N LEU A 171 -6.83 5.30 11.60
CA LEU A 171 -5.75 5.23 10.61
C LEU A 171 -4.52 6.04 11.05
N GLU A 172 -4.71 7.25 11.59
CA GLU A 172 -3.62 8.07 12.10
C GLU A 172 -2.85 7.36 13.23
N GLU A 173 -3.57 6.82 14.22
CA GLU A 173 -2.97 6.08 15.32
C GLU A 173 -2.24 4.82 14.83
N ALA A 174 -2.83 4.10 13.86
CA ALA A 174 -2.18 2.93 13.24
C ALA A 174 -0.88 3.30 12.55
N ILE A 175 -0.83 4.40 11.80
CA ILE A 175 0.39 4.90 11.15
C ILE A 175 1.47 5.23 12.20
N ARG A 176 1.09 5.86 13.31
CA ARG A 176 2.02 6.21 14.40
C ARG A 176 2.61 4.99 15.09
N ILE A 177 1.94 3.85 15.08
CA ILE A 177 2.44 2.57 15.58
C ILE A 177 3.27 1.84 14.51
N ILE A 178 2.74 1.72 13.30
CA ILE A 178 3.31 0.89 12.25
C ILE A 178 4.65 1.47 11.76
N ARG A 179 4.70 2.78 11.48
CA ARG A 179 5.88 3.38 10.86
C ARG A 179 7.18 3.22 11.69
N PRO A 180 7.22 3.47 13.01
CA PRO A 180 8.41 3.20 13.81
C PRO A 180 8.74 1.70 13.88
N LEU A 181 7.73 0.83 13.98
CA LEU A 181 7.96 -0.63 13.95
C LEU A 181 8.67 -1.08 12.68
N LEU A 182 8.27 -0.53 11.52
CA LEU A 182 8.90 -0.83 10.23
C LEU A 182 10.34 -0.31 10.11
N ARG A 183 10.77 0.58 11.01
CA ARG A 183 12.17 1.02 11.16
C ARG A 183 12.96 0.18 12.16
N GLY A 184 12.32 -0.84 12.78
CA GLY A 184 12.95 -1.64 13.82
C GLY A 184 12.96 -0.98 15.20
N GLU A 185 12.20 0.09 15.40
CA GLU A 185 12.09 0.80 16.68
C GLU A 185 11.15 0.07 17.64
N THR A 186 11.33 0.31 18.95
CA THR A 186 10.39 -0.15 19.99
C THR A 186 9.29 0.88 20.16
N VAL A 187 8.04 0.44 20.19
CA VAL A 187 6.86 1.32 20.27
C VAL A 187 6.06 1.08 21.53
N THR A 188 5.83 2.13 22.30
CA THR A 188 4.80 2.22 23.32
C THR A 188 3.85 3.34 22.94
N PHE A 189 2.57 3.04 22.78
CA PHE A 189 1.55 3.97 22.31
C PHE A 189 0.22 3.72 23.03
N ALA A 190 -0.42 4.77 23.53
CA ALA A 190 -1.71 4.71 24.19
C ALA A 190 -2.66 5.71 23.54
N GLY A 191 -3.38 5.28 22.49
CA GLY A 191 -4.37 6.06 21.79
C GLY A 191 -5.80 5.72 22.21
N THR A 192 -6.75 6.35 21.51
CA THR A 192 -8.19 6.09 21.68
C THR A 192 -8.59 4.79 20.99
N HIS A 193 -8.03 4.51 19.82
CA HIS A 193 -8.39 3.38 18.95
C HIS A 193 -7.39 2.22 19.05
N HIS A 194 -6.11 2.54 19.26
CA HIS A 194 -5.05 1.54 19.29
C HIS A 194 -4.11 1.71 20.47
N ARG A 195 -3.50 0.59 20.88
CA ARG A 195 -2.49 0.56 21.96
C ARG A 195 -1.36 -0.37 21.57
N ALA A 196 -0.15 -0.04 22.01
CA ALA A 196 1.03 -0.89 21.94
C ALA A 196 1.86 -0.67 23.21
N ASP A 197 2.46 -1.72 23.76
CA ASP A 197 3.30 -1.63 24.94
C ASP A 197 4.61 -2.39 24.69
N GLY A 198 5.71 -1.64 24.51
CA GLY A 198 7.03 -2.18 24.26
C GLY A 198 7.12 -3.03 22.99
N ALA A 199 6.23 -2.82 22.01
CA ALA A 199 6.19 -3.61 20.79
C ALA A 199 7.44 -3.39 19.93
N VAL A 200 8.03 -4.49 19.44
CA VAL A 200 9.20 -4.46 18.53
C VAL A 200 9.13 -5.65 17.57
N LEU A 201 9.50 -5.45 16.30
CA LEU A 201 9.54 -6.53 15.33
C LEU A 201 10.85 -7.31 15.43
N ARG A 202 10.74 -8.62 15.63
CA ARG A 202 11.88 -9.56 15.64
C ARG A 202 11.55 -10.80 14.81
N PRO A 203 12.23 -11.05 13.67
CA PRO A 203 13.25 -10.19 13.06
C PRO A 203 12.68 -8.86 12.57
N PRO A 204 13.53 -7.82 12.37
CA PRO A 204 13.13 -6.56 11.76
C PRO A 204 12.87 -6.73 10.26
N PRO A 205 12.25 -5.73 9.57
CA PRO A 205 12.16 -5.70 8.12
C PRO A 205 13.53 -5.78 7.43
N VAL A 206 13.56 -6.35 6.24
CA VAL A 206 14.78 -6.48 5.42
C VAL A 206 15.07 -5.16 4.68
N GLN A 207 14.05 -4.48 4.21
CA GLN A 207 14.21 -3.21 3.51
C GLN A 207 14.78 -2.12 4.42
N GLN A 208 15.69 -1.32 3.88
CA GLN A 208 16.28 -0.19 4.56
C GLN A 208 15.96 1.10 3.78
N PRO A 209 15.64 2.18 4.47
CA PRO A 209 15.58 2.37 5.92
C PRO A 209 14.31 1.81 6.58
N TYR A 210 13.31 1.39 5.82
CA TYR A 210 12.01 0.85 6.24
C TYR A 210 11.24 0.27 5.05
N ILE A 211 10.10 -0.40 5.29
CA ILE A 211 9.15 -0.77 4.22
C ILE A 211 8.39 0.47 3.76
N PRO A 212 8.35 0.80 2.44
CA PRO A 212 7.64 1.97 1.95
C PRO A 212 6.15 1.93 2.29
N LEU A 213 5.57 3.10 2.62
CA LEU A 213 4.16 3.25 2.91
C LEU A 213 3.43 3.94 1.76
N LEU A 214 2.31 3.34 1.33
CA LEU A 214 1.28 3.98 0.52
C LEU A 214 0.09 4.31 1.43
N ILE A 215 -0.47 5.52 1.31
CA ILE A 215 -1.75 5.88 1.92
C ILE A 215 -2.77 6.13 0.82
N GLY A 216 -3.90 5.40 0.89
CA GLY A 216 -4.99 5.50 -0.06
C GLY A 216 -6.02 6.54 0.34
N GLY A 217 -6.53 7.27 -0.68
CA GLY A 217 -7.55 8.28 -0.55
C GLY A 217 -7.06 9.71 -0.81
N GLY A 218 -7.99 10.57 -1.20
CA GLY A 218 -7.71 11.97 -1.56
C GLY A 218 -8.38 13.01 -0.63
N GLY A 219 -8.72 12.64 0.60
CA GLY A 219 -9.33 13.53 1.57
C GLY A 219 -8.39 14.65 2.01
N GLU A 220 -8.74 15.91 1.69
CA GLU A 220 -7.85 17.07 1.81
C GLU A 220 -7.52 17.46 3.25
N ARG A 221 -8.48 17.26 4.17
CA ARG A 221 -8.32 17.66 5.58
C ARG A 221 -7.45 16.68 6.37
N THR A 222 -7.58 15.39 6.10
CA THR A 222 -6.96 14.31 6.89
C THR A 222 -6.02 13.46 6.06
N THR A 223 -6.50 12.79 5.02
CA THR A 223 -5.71 11.82 4.26
C THR A 223 -4.46 12.45 3.64
N LEU A 224 -4.60 13.60 2.95
CA LEU A 224 -3.44 14.28 2.35
C LEU A 224 -2.46 14.83 3.39
N ARG A 225 -2.91 15.13 4.61
CA ARG A 225 -2.02 15.44 5.74
C ARG A 225 -1.21 14.20 6.15
N TYR A 226 -1.86 13.04 6.33
CA TYR A 226 -1.17 11.79 6.65
C TYR A 226 -0.17 11.37 5.57
N VAL A 227 -0.55 11.58 4.30
CA VAL A 227 0.37 11.36 3.17
C VAL A 227 1.61 12.23 3.32
N ALA A 228 1.45 13.53 3.52
CA ALA A 228 2.55 14.48 3.66
C ALA A 228 3.48 14.14 4.84
N GLU A 229 2.90 13.76 5.97
CA GLU A 229 3.64 13.45 7.20
C GLU A 229 4.33 12.08 7.16
N SER A 230 3.77 11.08 6.43
CA SER A 230 4.15 9.70 6.68
C SER A 230 4.30 8.79 5.45
N ALA A 231 3.73 9.12 4.29
CA ALA A 231 3.72 8.19 3.17
C ALA A 231 4.87 8.42 2.17
N ASP A 232 5.31 7.37 1.52
CA ASP A 232 6.21 7.41 0.37
C ASP A 232 5.43 7.45 -0.95
N MET A 233 4.13 7.09 -0.90
CA MET A 233 3.24 7.10 -2.04
C MET A 233 1.83 7.52 -1.63
N SER A 234 1.21 8.39 -2.42
CA SER A 234 -0.21 8.75 -2.35
C SER A 234 -0.95 8.02 -3.45
N SER A 235 -2.11 7.43 -3.14
CA SER A 235 -2.99 6.88 -4.17
C SER A 235 -4.37 7.49 -4.05
N MET A 236 -4.86 8.11 -5.12
CA MET A 236 -6.22 8.61 -5.24
C MET A 236 -6.83 8.16 -6.57
N ALA A 237 -8.15 8.19 -6.70
CA ALA A 237 -8.82 7.77 -7.92
C ALA A 237 -10.07 8.62 -8.21
N ALA A 238 -10.58 8.48 -9.44
CA ALA A 238 -11.80 9.14 -9.92
C ALA A 238 -13.05 8.41 -9.39
N ALA A 239 -13.17 8.29 -8.06
CA ALA A 239 -14.30 7.72 -7.36
C ALA A 239 -14.51 8.43 -6.02
N SER A 240 -15.77 8.53 -5.56
CA SER A 240 -16.14 9.18 -4.31
C SER A 240 -15.48 8.56 -3.08
N TRP A 241 -15.37 7.24 -3.05
CA TRP A 241 -14.70 6.48 -2.00
C TRP A 241 -13.17 6.66 -1.97
N ALA A 242 -12.57 7.08 -3.10
CA ALA A 242 -11.11 7.30 -3.20
C ALA A 242 -10.73 8.80 -3.22
N GLY A 243 -11.64 9.68 -2.83
CA GLY A 243 -11.40 11.11 -2.69
C GLY A 243 -11.83 11.98 -3.87
N GLY A 244 -12.49 11.42 -4.90
CA GLY A 244 -13.19 12.17 -5.94
C GLY A 244 -12.30 13.06 -6.81
N ALA A 245 -11.21 12.54 -7.34
CA ALA A 245 -10.34 13.24 -8.30
C ALA A 245 -10.80 12.94 -9.74
N TYR A 246 -11.94 13.50 -10.15
CA TYR A 246 -12.63 13.14 -11.40
C TYR A 246 -12.05 13.82 -12.63
N THR A 247 -11.57 15.05 -12.48
CA THR A 247 -11.06 15.86 -13.59
C THR A 247 -9.59 16.22 -13.37
N PRO A 248 -8.85 16.59 -14.42
CA PRO A 248 -7.50 17.15 -14.27
C PRO A 248 -7.44 18.35 -13.30
N ALA A 249 -8.50 19.18 -13.27
CA ALA A 249 -8.58 20.30 -12.34
C ALA A 249 -8.70 19.84 -10.88
N ASP A 250 -9.55 18.82 -10.60
CA ASP A 250 -9.66 18.24 -9.25
C ASP A 250 -8.32 17.66 -8.81
N VAL A 251 -7.65 16.94 -9.69
CA VAL A 251 -6.31 16.38 -9.42
C VAL A 251 -5.31 17.48 -9.11
N GLY A 252 -5.26 18.53 -9.95
CA GLY A 252 -4.36 19.68 -9.76
C GLY A 252 -4.60 20.36 -8.42
N HIS A 253 -5.87 20.59 -8.05
CA HIS A 253 -6.23 21.14 -6.75
C HIS A 253 -5.74 20.26 -5.58
N LYS A 254 -5.97 18.95 -5.65
CA LYS A 254 -5.52 18.02 -4.61
C LYS A 254 -3.99 17.96 -4.49
N PHE A 255 -3.27 18.05 -5.59
CA PHE A 255 -1.82 18.12 -5.56
C PHE A 255 -1.31 19.44 -4.97
N GLN A 256 -1.98 20.56 -5.20
CA GLN A 256 -1.67 21.83 -4.51
C GLN A 256 -1.92 21.72 -3.00
N VAL A 257 -3.01 21.05 -2.59
CA VAL A 257 -3.25 20.78 -1.16
C VAL A 257 -2.15 19.89 -0.59
N LEU A 258 -1.78 18.80 -1.28
CA LEU A 258 -0.69 17.91 -0.84
C LEU A 258 0.65 18.67 -0.72
N GLN A 259 0.95 19.53 -1.68
CA GLN A 259 2.17 20.36 -1.64
C GLN A 259 2.20 21.25 -0.40
N ARG A 260 1.12 21.98 -0.11
CA ARG A 260 1.02 22.79 1.12
C ARG A 260 1.18 21.95 2.38
N ARG A 261 0.56 20.74 2.43
CA ARG A 261 0.72 19.83 3.57
C ARG A 261 2.17 19.34 3.72
N CYS A 262 2.90 19.16 2.63
CA CYS A 262 4.32 18.85 2.67
C CYS A 262 5.15 20.01 3.21
N GLU A 263 4.84 21.26 2.82
CA GLU A 263 5.48 22.47 3.35
C GLU A 263 5.24 22.60 4.86
N GLU A 264 4.00 22.39 5.32
CA GLU A 264 3.62 22.36 6.75
C GLU A 264 4.38 21.27 7.52
N ALA A 265 4.60 20.10 6.91
CA ALA A 265 5.33 18.97 7.50
C ALA A 265 6.87 19.10 7.37
N GLY A 266 7.39 20.14 6.73
CA GLY A 266 8.83 20.31 6.47
C GLY A 266 9.41 19.23 5.56
N ARG A 267 8.60 18.67 4.64
CA ARG A 267 8.98 17.54 3.78
C ARG A 267 8.94 17.92 2.30
N PRO A 268 9.93 17.53 1.48
CA PRO A 268 9.90 17.79 0.04
C PRO A 268 8.71 17.09 -0.64
N TYR A 269 7.87 17.85 -1.35
CA TYR A 269 6.74 17.31 -2.13
C TYR A 269 7.17 16.21 -3.13
N GLY A 270 8.34 16.40 -3.76
CA GLY A 270 8.92 15.42 -4.69
C GLY A 270 9.33 14.08 -4.04
N SER A 271 9.30 13.97 -2.70
CA SER A 271 9.58 12.73 -1.98
C SER A 271 8.40 11.75 -1.98
N ILE A 272 7.26 12.13 -2.55
CA ILE A 272 6.02 11.36 -2.54
C ILE A 272 5.66 10.98 -3.97
N LEU A 273 5.58 9.69 -4.26
CA LEU A 273 5.02 9.17 -5.50
C LEU A 273 3.51 9.45 -5.54
N ARG A 274 3.03 9.95 -6.66
CA ARG A 274 1.61 10.26 -6.86
C ARG A 274 1.00 9.23 -7.79
N ALA A 275 0.12 8.39 -7.25
CA ALA A 275 -0.52 7.29 -7.94
C ALA A 275 -2.00 7.52 -8.18
N THR A 276 -2.51 6.94 -9.27
CA THR A 276 -3.93 6.79 -9.53
C THR A 276 -4.29 5.35 -9.84
N LEU A 277 -5.54 4.98 -9.56
CA LEU A 277 -6.10 3.66 -9.84
C LEU A 277 -7.04 3.73 -11.06
N PHE A 278 -6.81 2.83 -12.02
CA PHE A 278 -7.80 2.41 -12.99
C PHE A 278 -8.30 1.02 -12.62
N GLY A 279 -9.58 0.87 -12.39
CA GLY A 279 -10.13 -0.42 -11.97
C GLY A 279 -11.58 -0.63 -12.37
N PRO A 280 -11.86 -1.50 -13.33
CA PRO A 280 -10.92 -2.25 -14.16
C PRO A 280 -10.30 -1.41 -15.29
N LEU A 281 -9.08 -1.75 -15.66
CA LEU A 281 -8.50 -1.38 -16.95
C LEU A 281 -8.82 -2.49 -17.96
N ILE A 282 -9.43 -2.13 -19.08
CA ILE A 282 -9.83 -3.04 -20.15
C ILE A 282 -9.31 -2.48 -21.47
N LEU A 283 -8.38 -3.19 -22.09
CA LEU A 283 -7.86 -2.83 -23.41
C LEU A 283 -8.19 -3.92 -24.45
N ALA A 284 -8.49 -3.49 -25.67
CA ALA A 284 -8.58 -4.34 -26.84
C ALA A 284 -8.18 -3.53 -28.07
N GLU A 285 -7.76 -4.21 -29.14
CA GLU A 285 -7.34 -3.60 -30.43
C GLU A 285 -8.47 -2.80 -31.11
N SER A 286 -9.74 -3.13 -30.81
CA SER A 286 -10.90 -2.50 -31.43
C SER A 286 -11.97 -2.12 -30.40
N PRO A 287 -12.82 -1.12 -30.71
CA PRO A 287 -13.98 -0.78 -29.87
C PRO A 287 -14.93 -1.96 -29.62
N ALA A 288 -15.12 -2.83 -30.62
CA ALA A 288 -15.95 -4.02 -30.51
C ALA A 288 -15.35 -5.03 -29.49
N GLY A 289 -14.03 -5.21 -29.50
CA GLY A 289 -13.31 -6.04 -28.53
C GLY A 289 -13.42 -5.48 -27.11
N VAL A 290 -13.32 -4.16 -26.95
CA VAL A 290 -13.54 -3.48 -25.66
C VAL A 290 -14.94 -3.75 -25.14
N GLN A 291 -15.96 -3.58 -25.99
CA GLN A 291 -17.36 -3.82 -25.60
C GLN A 291 -17.60 -5.27 -25.20
N ALA A 292 -17.06 -6.22 -25.96
CA ALA A 292 -17.18 -7.66 -25.64
C ALA A 292 -16.54 -8.04 -24.29
N LYS A 293 -15.48 -7.33 -23.88
CA LYS A 293 -14.90 -7.49 -22.54
C LYS A 293 -15.78 -6.83 -21.47
N LEU A 294 -16.28 -5.62 -21.71
CA LEU A 294 -17.17 -4.90 -20.78
C LEU A 294 -18.46 -5.67 -20.47
N ASP A 295 -19.02 -6.33 -21.46
CA ASP A 295 -20.27 -7.10 -21.33
C ASP A 295 -20.15 -8.28 -20.35
N ARG A 296 -18.95 -8.67 -19.98
CA ARG A 296 -18.67 -9.70 -18.96
C ARG A 296 -18.80 -9.18 -17.52
N TYR A 297 -18.85 -7.85 -17.35
CA TYR A 297 -18.91 -7.25 -16.01
C TYR A 297 -20.36 -6.95 -15.62
N PRO A 298 -20.74 -7.21 -14.36
CA PRO A 298 -22.03 -6.76 -13.84
C PRO A 298 -22.15 -5.24 -13.91
N LYS A 299 -23.26 -4.76 -14.47
CA LYS A 299 -23.51 -3.30 -14.58
C LYS A 299 -23.44 -2.57 -13.21
N ALA A 300 -23.95 -3.21 -12.16
CA ALA A 300 -23.90 -2.65 -10.81
C ALA A 300 -22.45 -2.47 -10.30
N LEU A 301 -21.54 -3.39 -10.67
CA LEU A 301 -20.12 -3.26 -10.32
C LEU A 301 -19.49 -2.08 -11.07
N LEU A 302 -19.72 -1.96 -12.37
CA LEU A 302 -19.19 -0.85 -13.16
C LEU A 302 -19.71 0.50 -12.63
N ALA A 303 -20.98 0.57 -12.23
CA ALA A 303 -21.55 1.77 -11.64
C ALA A 303 -20.91 2.12 -10.28
N PHE A 304 -20.63 1.12 -9.44
CA PHE A 304 -19.92 1.31 -8.16
C PHE A 304 -18.48 1.81 -8.35
N LEU A 305 -17.80 1.31 -9.39
CA LEU A 305 -16.42 1.68 -9.69
C LEU A 305 -16.30 3.07 -10.33
N GLU A 306 -17.40 3.69 -10.68
CA GLU A 306 -17.48 5.08 -11.21
C GLU A 306 -16.50 5.32 -12.37
N GLN A 307 -15.76 6.43 -12.30
CA GLN A 307 -14.80 6.83 -13.33
C GLN A 307 -13.42 6.19 -13.19
N THR A 308 -13.24 5.24 -12.26
CA THR A 308 -12.02 4.44 -12.24
C THR A 308 -11.95 3.46 -13.41
N VAL A 309 -13.09 3.12 -14.01
CA VAL A 309 -13.15 2.23 -15.18
C VAL A 309 -12.51 2.89 -16.38
N LEU A 310 -11.47 2.28 -16.91
CA LEU A 310 -10.87 2.67 -18.19
C LEU A 310 -10.99 1.49 -19.17
N ALA A 311 -12.00 1.54 -20.03
CA ALA A 311 -12.25 0.54 -21.08
C ALA A 311 -12.12 1.22 -22.45
N THR A 312 -11.05 0.90 -23.18
CA THR A 312 -10.73 1.64 -24.41
C THR A 312 -9.67 0.91 -25.26
N THR A 313 -9.33 1.48 -26.43
CA THR A 313 -8.20 1.04 -27.24
C THR A 313 -6.87 1.60 -26.71
N PRO A 314 -5.72 1.00 -27.05
CA PRO A 314 -4.41 1.49 -26.61
C PRO A 314 -4.16 2.97 -26.93
N GLY A 315 -4.52 3.44 -28.13
CA GLY A 315 -4.33 4.83 -28.55
C GLY A 315 -5.09 5.85 -27.68
N GLU A 316 -6.32 5.53 -27.27
CA GLU A 316 -7.09 6.39 -26.37
C GLU A 316 -6.60 6.27 -24.92
N ALA A 317 -6.13 5.10 -24.51
CA ALA A 317 -5.51 4.92 -23.19
C ALA A 317 -4.26 5.81 -23.04
N ILE A 318 -3.40 5.86 -24.05
CA ILE A 318 -2.20 6.73 -24.08
C ILE A 318 -2.61 8.19 -23.87
N LYS A 319 -3.59 8.70 -24.62
CA LYS A 319 -4.05 10.09 -24.48
C LYS A 319 -4.54 10.40 -23.07
N ARG A 320 -5.35 9.51 -22.49
CA ARG A 320 -5.91 9.69 -21.14
C ARG A 320 -4.84 9.62 -20.06
N MET A 321 -3.93 8.66 -20.14
CA MET A 321 -2.85 8.52 -19.18
C MET A 321 -1.84 9.65 -19.29
N GLN A 322 -1.51 10.10 -20.52
CA GLN A 322 -0.63 11.26 -20.72
C GLN A 322 -1.21 12.52 -20.08
N ALA A 323 -2.50 12.80 -20.27
CA ALA A 323 -3.14 13.93 -19.60
C ALA A 323 -3.04 13.88 -18.08
N LEU A 324 -3.01 12.69 -17.47
CA LEU A 324 -2.80 12.52 -16.04
C LEU A 324 -1.33 12.66 -15.64
N VAL A 325 -0.40 12.25 -16.48
CA VAL A 325 1.04 12.54 -16.31
C VAL A 325 1.28 14.04 -16.32
N ASP A 326 0.69 14.76 -17.25
CA ASP A 326 0.84 16.21 -17.40
C ASP A 326 0.33 16.98 -16.17
N VAL A 327 -0.65 16.45 -15.44
CA VAL A 327 -1.14 17.01 -14.16
C VAL A 327 -0.24 16.62 -13.00
N GLY A 328 0.60 15.57 -13.12
CA GLY A 328 1.59 15.22 -12.12
C GLY A 328 1.49 13.82 -11.51
N PHE A 329 0.65 12.93 -12.03
CA PHE A 329 0.72 11.52 -11.66
C PHE A 329 2.02 10.87 -12.19
N GLN A 330 2.56 9.98 -11.41
CA GLN A 330 3.83 9.28 -11.70
C GLN A 330 3.68 7.77 -11.65
N TYR A 331 2.54 7.27 -11.18
CA TYR A 331 2.31 5.85 -10.96
C TYR A 331 0.88 5.47 -11.31
N PHE A 332 0.73 4.49 -12.20
CA PHE A 332 -0.57 3.97 -12.61
C PHE A 332 -0.80 2.58 -12.03
N LEU A 333 -1.80 2.45 -11.19
CA LEU A 333 -2.28 1.19 -10.65
C LEU A 333 -3.40 0.67 -11.55
N CYS A 334 -3.15 -0.41 -12.27
CA CYS A 334 -4.03 -0.92 -13.31
C CYS A 334 -4.75 -2.18 -12.80
N GLY A 335 -6.05 -2.06 -12.53
CA GLY A 335 -6.91 -3.15 -12.09
C GLY A 335 -7.18 -4.13 -13.22
N ILE A 336 -6.62 -5.32 -13.15
CA ILE A 336 -6.83 -6.40 -14.13
C ILE A 336 -7.77 -7.43 -13.51
N ALA A 337 -8.91 -7.68 -14.15
CA ALA A 337 -9.87 -8.65 -13.69
C ALA A 337 -9.71 -10.00 -14.39
N GLY A 338 -9.91 -11.06 -13.63
CA GLY A 338 -9.70 -12.42 -14.13
C GLY A 338 -8.27 -12.63 -14.62
N ASN A 339 -8.16 -13.34 -15.75
CA ASN A 339 -6.88 -13.56 -16.44
C ASN A 339 -6.86 -12.82 -17.79
N ASP A 340 -7.10 -11.49 -17.76
CA ASP A 340 -7.05 -10.67 -18.98
C ASP A 340 -5.61 -10.35 -19.40
N GLY A 341 -4.90 -11.36 -19.87
CA GLY A 341 -3.54 -11.26 -20.38
C GLY A 341 -3.41 -10.39 -21.63
N GLU A 342 -4.47 -10.27 -22.44
CA GLU A 342 -4.48 -9.37 -23.59
C GLU A 342 -4.37 -7.91 -23.15
N THR A 343 -5.19 -7.47 -22.20
CA THR A 343 -5.10 -6.10 -21.64
C THR A 343 -3.69 -5.85 -21.08
N LEU A 344 -3.11 -6.80 -20.36
CA LEU A 344 -1.79 -6.66 -19.79
C LEU A 344 -0.70 -6.56 -20.86
N THR A 345 -0.81 -7.36 -21.93
CA THR A 345 0.11 -7.33 -23.07
C THR A 345 0.02 -6.00 -23.83
N LEU A 346 -1.19 -5.55 -24.16
CA LEU A 346 -1.41 -4.27 -24.86
C LEU A 346 -0.88 -3.09 -24.03
N LEU A 347 -1.10 -3.11 -22.73
CA LEU A 347 -0.58 -2.10 -21.82
C LEU A 347 0.95 -2.07 -21.87
N ALA A 348 1.61 -3.23 -21.74
CA ALA A 348 3.08 -3.34 -21.70
C ALA A 348 3.74 -3.00 -23.04
N GLN A 349 3.14 -3.40 -24.17
CA GLN A 349 3.77 -3.30 -25.48
C GLN A 349 3.42 -2.02 -26.26
N GLN A 350 2.24 -1.46 -26.02
CA GLN A 350 1.78 -0.30 -26.79
C GLN A 350 1.61 0.96 -25.94
N VAL A 351 1.11 0.85 -24.70
CA VAL A 351 0.78 2.05 -23.90
C VAL A 351 1.99 2.53 -23.10
N ILE A 352 2.63 1.65 -22.33
CA ILE A 352 3.77 2.03 -21.46
C ILE A 352 4.91 2.68 -22.27
N PRO A 353 5.39 2.10 -23.39
CA PRO A 353 6.47 2.72 -24.15
C PRO A 353 6.16 4.11 -24.66
N ALA A 354 4.89 4.37 -25.02
CA ALA A 354 4.45 5.67 -25.54
C ALA A 354 4.35 6.76 -24.47
N ILE A 355 4.22 6.39 -23.18
CA ILE A 355 4.10 7.34 -22.06
C ILE A 355 5.46 7.62 -21.41
N VAL A 356 6.36 6.65 -21.38
CA VAL A 356 7.68 6.76 -20.73
C VAL A 356 8.79 7.19 -21.67
N ALA A 357 8.48 7.30 -22.97
CA ALA A 357 9.39 7.83 -23.99
C ALA A 357 9.42 9.36 -23.95
#